data_eea01b794f9f6aba4ddffed842d0fdc6
#
_entry.id   eea01b794f9f6aba4ddffed842d0fdc6
#
_cell.length_a   1.000
_cell.length_b   1.000
_cell.length_c   1.000
_cell.angle_alpha   90.00
_cell.angle_beta   90.00
_cell.angle_gamma   90.00
#
_symmetry.space_group_name_H-M   'P 1'
#
loop_
_entity.id
_entity.type
_entity.pdbx_description
1 polymer ?
#
loop_
_entity_poly.entity_id
_entity_poly.type
_entity_poly.pdbx_seq_one_letter_code
_entity_poly.pdbx_strand_id
1 'polypeptide(L)'
;MTAFFTGGQSDPTVQPVPASVVQKVDEADTTLHNPRRAVISIGSNLGNRLENLQGAVDALEDTPGVRVKAVSPVYETEPWGVAPGSQPSYFNAVVVLKTTLPPSSLLERAQAVEEAFHRVRDERWGPRTLDVDIVAYADVVSDDPALTLPHPRAHERAFVLAPWHDVEPEARLAGRGPVAQLLDGITREGVSPRADLELQLPE
;
A
#
# COMPACT_ATOMS: atom_id res chain seq x y z
N MET A 1 -31.91 49.34 -27.71
CA MET A 1 -30.43 49.39 -27.59
C MET A 1 -29.96 47.97 -27.33
N THR A 2 -29.51 47.30 -28.38
CA THR A 2 -29.13 45.88 -28.34
C THR A 2 -27.61 45.84 -28.23
N ALA A 3 -27.11 45.32 -27.08
CA ALA A 3 -25.68 45.13 -26.87
C ALA A 3 -25.22 43.82 -27.52
N PHE A 4 -24.36 43.92 -28.50
CA PHE A 4 -23.68 42.79 -29.12
C PHE A 4 -22.59 42.26 -28.16
N PHE A 5 -22.70 41.02 -27.74
CA PHE A 5 -21.58 40.30 -27.14
C PHE A 5 -20.63 39.88 -28.26
N THR A 6 -19.47 40.54 -28.31
CA THR A 6 -18.37 40.12 -29.16
C THR A 6 -17.73 38.86 -28.63
N GLY A 7 -17.71 37.82 -29.47
CA GLY A 7 -17.04 36.56 -29.16
C GLY A 7 -15.57 36.77 -28.85
N GLY A 8 -15.14 36.23 -27.71
CA GLY A 8 -13.73 36.20 -27.33
C GLY A 8 -12.94 35.38 -28.36
N GLN A 9 -11.98 36.02 -29.02
CA GLN A 9 -10.98 35.34 -29.81
C GLN A 9 -10.16 34.44 -28.86
N SER A 10 -10.17 33.14 -29.14
CA SER A 10 -9.27 32.19 -28.48
C SER A 10 -7.81 32.58 -28.84
N ASP A 11 -7.00 32.78 -27.81
CA ASP A 11 -5.57 33.05 -27.96
C ASP A 11 -4.91 31.86 -28.69
N PRO A 12 -4.32 32.06 -29.88
CA PRO A 12 -3.72 30.96 -30.65
C PRO A 12 -2.45 30.38 -30.02
N THR A 13 -1.97 30.94 -28.89
CA THR A 13 -0.80 30.44 -28.15
C THR A 13 -1.15 29.38 -27.10
N VAL A 14 -2.44 29.20 -26.79
CA VAL A 14 -2.88 28.16 -25.81
C VAL A 14 -3.02 26.82 -26.54
N GLN A 15 -2.05 25.95 -26.35
CA GLN A 15 -2.15 24.59 -26.86
C GLN A 15 -3.22 23.82 -26.07
N PRO A 16 -4.07 23.02 -26.73
CA PRO A 16 -5.04 22.19 -26.03
C PRO A 16 -4.32 21.17 -25.14
N VAL A 17 -4.81 21.03 -23.91
CA VAL A 17 -4.29 20.03 -22.95
C VAL A 17 -4.44 18.63 -23.56
N PRO A 18 -3.38 17.81 -23.59
CA PRO A 18 -3.46 16.46 -24.12
C PRO A 18 -4.54 15.62 -23.40
N ALA A 19 -5.29 14.82 -24.14
CA ALA A 19 -6.37 13.99 -23.58
C ALA A 19 -5.93 13.10 -22.43
N SER A 20 -4.68 12.63 -22.46
CA SER A 20 -4.08 11.85 -21.38
C SER A 20 -3.90 12.63 -20.07
N VAL A 21 -3.71 13.96 -20.15
CA VAL A 21 -3.62 14.82 -18.97
C VAL A 21 -5.01 15.08 -18.42
N VAL A 22 -6.00 15.33 -19.30
CA VAL A 22 -7.40 15.49 -18.90
C VAL A 22 -7.90 14.24 -18.21
N GLN A 23 -7.66 13.06 -18.78
CA GLN A 23 -8.05 11.79 -18.16
C GLN A 23 -7.43 11.59 -16.76
N LYS A 24 -6.15 11.92 -16.57
CA LYS A 24 -5.51 11.84 -15.25
C LYS A 24 -6.11 12.82 -14.25
N VAL A 25 -6.50 14.01 -14.68
CA VAL A 25 -7.18 15.00 -13.82
C VAL A 25 -8.57 14.51 -13.44
N ASP A 26 -9.33 13.95 -14.39
CA ASP A 26 -10.65 13.40 -14.13
C ASP A 26 -10.60 12.19 -13.17
N GLU A 27 -9.60 11.32 -13.32
CA GLU A 27 -9.36 10.22 -12.41
C GLU A 27 -9.00 10.71 -10.99
N ALA A 28 -8.16 11.73 -10.88
CA ALA A 28 -7.80 12.36 -9.62
C ALA A 28 -9.02 13.02 -8.95
N ASP A 29 -9.84 13.75 -9.69
CA ASP A 29 -11.04 14.39 -9.17
C ASP A 29 -12.06 13.36 -8.67
N THR A 30 -12.25 12.27 -9.41
CA THR A 30 -13.10 11.15 -9.00
C THR A 30 -12.62 10.53 -7.69
N THR A 31 -11.31 10.44 -7.48
CA THR A 31 -10.70 9.88 -6.26
C THR A 31 -10.89 10.81 -5.07
N LEU A 32 -10.79 12.12 -5.25
CA LEU A 32 -11.01 13.13 -4.21
C LEU A 32 -12.41 13.06 -3.61
N HIS A 33 -13.43 12.75 -4.42
CA HIS A 33 -14.83 12.69 -3.99
C HIS A 33 -15.29 11.28 -3.58
N ASN A 34 -14.53 10.22 -3.91
CA ASN A 34 -14.88 8.84 -3.61
C ASN A 34 -13.65 8.06 -3.10
N PRO A 35 -13.37 8.09 -1.79
CA PRO A 35 -12.22 7.40 -1.22
C PRO A 35 -12.19 5.92 -1.58
N ARG A 36 -11.05 5.44 -2.06
CA ARG A 36 -10.81 4.05 -2.42
C ARG A 36 -10.19 3.29 -1.26
N ARG A 37 -10.55 2.03 -1.13
CA ARG A 37 -9.91 1.11 -0.20
C ARG A 37 -8.53 0.73 -0.75
N ALA A 38 -7.50 0.76 0.10
CA ALA A 38 -6.21 0.18 -0.20
C ALA A 38 -5.74 -0.72 0.93
N VAL A 39 -4.87 -1.66 0.61
CA VAL A 39 -4.26 -2.61 1.54
C VAL A 39 -2.76 -2.46 1.43
N ILE A 40 -2.13 -2.19 2.55
CA ILE A 40 -0.70 -1.99 2.69
C ILE A 40 -0.12 -3.13 3.53
N SER A 41 0.96 -3.73 3.09
CA SER A 41 1.80 -4.61 3.92
C SER A 41 2.95 -3.82 4.49
N ILE A 42 3.17 -3.92 5.79
CA ILE A 42 4.30 -3.30 6.48
C ILE A 42 5.17 -4.37 7.11
N GLY A 43 6.49 -4.21 7.04
CA GLY A 43 7.44 -5.18 7.57
C GLY A 43 8.71 -4.53 8.11
N SER A 44 9.28 -5.11 9.17
CA SER A 44 10.52 -4.64 9.78
C SER A 44 11.31 -5.81 10.36
N ASN A 45 12.65 -5.85 10.14
CA ASN A 45 13.53 -6.84 10.78
C ASN A 45 14.79 -6.23 11.41
N LEU A 46 14.91 -4.90 11.45
CA LEU A 46 15.99 -4.19 12.09
C LEU A 46 15.50 -3.21 13.17
N GLY A 47 16.31 -3.00 14.18
CA GLY A 47 16.02 -2.05 15.26
C GLY A 47 14.81 -2.48 16.12
N ASN A 48 14.05 -1.50 16.60
CA ASN A 48 12.80 -1.77 17.32
C ASN A 48 11.67 -2.03 16.31
N ARG A 49 11.54 -3.29 15.91
CA ARG A 49 10.61 -3.74 14.86
C ARG A 49 9.15 -3.29 15.11
N LEU A 50 8.69 -3.36 16.38
CA LEU A 50 7.31 -2.96 16.71
C LEU A 50 7.10 -1.45 16.60
N GLU A 51 8.05 -0.65 17.12
CA GLU A 51 8.00 0.81 16.98
C GLU A 51 8.08 1.25 15.52
N ASN A 52 8.87 0.56 14.70
CA ASN A 52 8.93 0.82 13.26
C ASN A 52 7.57 0.58 12.58
N LEU A 53 6.89 -0.53 12.92
CA LEU A 53 5.55 -0.80 12.37
C LEU A 53 4.52 0.22 12.86
N GLN A 54 4.54 0.58 14.14
CA GLN A 54 3.63 1.60 14.68
C GLN A 54 3.87 2.94 14.01
N GLY A 55 5.11 3.37 13.90
CA GLY A 55 5.45 4.61 13.21
C GLY A 55 5.04 4.63 11.73
N ALA A 56 5.04 3.47 11.05
CA ALA A 56 4.49 3.36 9.71
C ALA A 56 2.97 3.56 9.68
N VAL A 57 2.24 2.99 10.63
CA VAL A 57 0.79 3.18 10.78
C VAL A 57 0.46 4.64 11.01
N ASP A 58 1.17 5.29 11.95
CA ASP A 58 0.99 6.70 12.30
C ASP A 58 1.30 7.62 11.10
N ALA A 59 2.41 7.37 10.39
CA ALA A 59 2.79 8.15 9.21
C ALA A 59 1.80 7.99 8.04
N LEU A 60 1.19 6.81 7.89
CA LEU A 60 0.13 6.60 6.91
C LEU A 60 -1.13 7.38 7.28
N GLU A 61 -1.54 7.40 8.54
CA GLU A 61 -2.69 8.20 9.01
C GLU A 61 -2.44 9.69 8.86
N ASP A 62 -1.23 10.17 9.18
CA ASP A 62 -0.84 11.58 9.03
C ASP A 62 -0.75 12.04 7.57
N THR A 63 -0.80 11.10 6.62
CA THR A 63 -0.75 11.42 5.19
C THR A 63 -2.07 12.07 4.75
N PRO A 64 -2.06 13.31 4.21
CA PRO A 64 -3.26 13.95 3.70
C PRO A 64 -3.96 13.09 2.65
N GLY A 65 -5.26 12.88 2.82
CA GLY A 65 -6.07 12.04 1.94
C GLY A 65 -5.98 10.54 2.22
N VAL A 66 -5.35 10.13 3.31
CA VAL A 66 -5.33 8.76 3.82
C VAL A 66 -6.03 8.70 5.16
N ARG A 67 -6.73 7.60 5.42
CA ARG A 67 -7.37 7.27 6.70
C ARG A 67 -7.19 5.78 6.96
N VAL A 68 -6.48 5.42 8.00
CA VAL A 68 -6.36 4.04 8.46
C VAL A 68 -7.71 3.55 9.00
N LYS A 69 -8.12 2.37 8.60
CA LYS A 69 -9.42 1.76 8.96
C LYS A 69 -9.27 0.56 9.86
N ALA A 70 -8.23 -0.22 9.63
CA ALA A 70 -7.92 -1.37 10.45
C ALA A 70 -6.44 -1.71 10.34
N VAL A 71 -5.90 -2.29 11.40
CA VAL A 71 -4.55 -2.81 11.48
C VAL A 71 -4.64 -4.25 11.95
N SER A 72 -3.93 -5.15 11.29
CA SER A 72 -3.94 -6.58 11.64
C SER A 72 -3.12 -6.86 12.90
N PRO A 73 -3.28 -8.05 13.50
CA PRO A 73 -2.28 -8.59 14.42
C PRO A 73 -0.88 -8.59 13.80
N VAL A 74 0.14 -8.53 14.67
CA VAL A 74 1.55 -8.66 14.25
C VAL A 74 1.87 -10.14 14.02
N TYR A 75 2.55 -10.42 12.92
CA TYR A 75 3.09 -11.74 12.61
C TYR A 75 4.62 -11.73 12.64
N GLU A 76 5.22 -12.69 13.28
CA GLU A 76 6.65 -12.92 13.18
C GLU A 76 6.94 -13.93 12.08
N THR A 77 7.89 -13.59 11.19
CA THR A 77 8.20 -14.42 10.04
C THR A 77 9.69 -14.54 9.83
N GLU A 78 10.13 -15.71 9.38
CA GLU A 78 11.51 -15.89 8.97
C GLU A 78 11.78 -15.14 7.65
N PRO A 79 13.01 -14.64 7.44
CA PRO A 79 13.39 -13.96 6.22
C PRO A 79 13.23 -14.89 5.01
N TRP A 80 12.50 -14.42 4.00
CA TRP A 80 12.20 -15.22 2.83
C TRP A 80 13.27 -15.07 1.73
N GLY A 81 13.69 -16.20 1.15
CA GLY A 81 14.67 -16.22 0.04
C GLY A 81 16.13 -16.09 0.46
N VAL A 82 16.44 -16.20 1.75
CA VAL A 82 17.79 -16.18 2.31
C VAL A 82 18.05 -17.44 3.14
N ALA A 83 19.32 -17.71 3.47
CA ALA A 83 19.65 -18.85 4.32
C ALA A 83 19.03 -18.70 5.73
N PRO A 84 18.50 -19.76 6.35
CA PRO A 84 17.98 -19.72 7.70
C PRO A 84 19.00 -19.14 8.68
N GLY A 85 18.56 -18.19 9.52
CA GLY A 85 19.41 -17.56 10.54
C GLY A 85 20.41 -16.52 10.00
N SER A 86 20.42 -16.21 8.70
CA SER A 86 21.30 -15.19 8.12
C SER A 86 20.88 -13.76 8.43
N GLN A 87 19.62 -13.56 8.80
CA GLN A 87 19.03 -12.28 9.17
C GLN A 87 18.05 -12.46 10.34
N PRO A 88 17.76 -11.40 11.12
CA PRO A 88 16.68 -11.43 12.11
C PRO A 88 15.32 -11.72 11.46
N SER A 89 14.40 -12.30 12.22
CA SER A 89 13.00 -12.47 11.83
C SER A 89 12.33 -11.10 11.60
N TYR A 90 11.35 -11.08 10.70
CA TYR A 90 10.51 -9.90 10.46
C TYR A 90 9.33 -9.87 11.42
N PHE A 91 8.90 -8.66 11.80
CA PHE A 91 7.52 -8.42 12.17
C PHE A 91 6.81 -7.87 10.94
N ASN A 92 5.64 -8.43 10.64
CA ASN A 92 4.79 -8.02 9.54
C ASN A 92 3.38 -7.75 10.04
N ALA A 93 2.72 -6.79 9.40
CA ALA A 93 1.30 -6.53 9.59
C ALA A 93 0.68 -6.02 8.29
N VAL A 94 -0.64 -6.02 8.25
CA VAL A 94 -1.42 -5.44 7.16
C VAL A 94 -2.22 -4.26 7.69
N VAL A 95 -2.20 -3.17 6.95
CA VAL A 95 -2.97 -1.96 7.20
C VAL A 95 -4.02 -1.81 6.10
N VAL A 96 -5.30 -1.74 6.51
CA VAL A 96 -6.41 -1.41 5.61
C VAL A 96 -6.70 0.08 5.73
N LEU A 97 -6.74 0.77 4.62
CA LEU A 97 -6.99 2.20 4.60
C LEU A 97 -8.02 2.61 3.55
N LYS A 98 -8.60 3.80 3.72
CA LYS A 98 -9.31 4.54 2.68
C LYS A 98 -8.46 5.73 2.27
N THR A 99 -8.38 5.98 0.96
CA THR A 99 -7.57 7.07 0.43
C THR A 99 -8.24 7.75 -0.74
N THR A 100 -8.02 9.07 -0.81
CA THR A 100 -8.36 9.90 -1.97
C THR A 100 -7.16 10.07 -2.91
N LEU A 101 -5.99 9.54 -2.54
CA LEU A 101 -4.81 9.58 -3.38
C LEU A 101 -4.91 8.55 -4.51
N PRO A 102 -4.52 8.90 -5.74
CA PRO A 102 -4.35 7.90 -6.80
C PRO A 102 -3.21 6.92 -6.45
N PRO A 103 -3.18 5.72 -7.06
CA PRO A 103 -2.20 4.68 -6.73
C PRO A 103 -0.74 5.14 -6.77
N SER A 104 -0.36 5.96 -7.76
CA SER A 104 1.00 6.50 -7.90
C SER A 104 1.38 7.41 -6.74
N SER A 105 0.47 8.30 -6.33
CA SER A 105 0.72 9.19 -5.19
C SER A 105 0.75 8.43 -3.86
N LEU A 106 -0.06 7.39 -3.71
CA LEU A 106 0.00 6.51 -2.55
C LEU A 106 1.35 5.77 -2.49
N LEU A 107 1.88 5.33 -3.65
CA LEU A 107 3.22 4.73 -3.74
C LEU A 107 4.32 5.71 -3.32
N GLU A 108 4.26 6.95 -3.81
CA GLU A 108 5.21 8.00 -3.41
C GLU A 108 5.19 8.23 -1.89
N ARG A 109 4.00 8.20 -1.27
CA ARG A 109 3.87 8.32 0.19
C ARG A 109 4.42 7.11 0.92
N ALA A 110 4.14 5.90 0.46
CA ALA A 110 4.72 4.67 1.02
C ALA A 110 6.25 4.70 1.00
N GLN A 111 6.83 5.12 -0.13
CA GLN A 111 8.29 5.27 -0.27
C GLN A 111 8.85 6.36 0.65
N ALA A 112 8.16 7.50 0.80
CA ALA A 112 8.58 8.57 1.71
C ALA A 112 8.55 8.11 3.17
N VAL A 113 7.60 7.26 3.57
CA VAL A 113 7.57 6.63 4.90
C VAL A 113 8.77 5.72 5.08
N GLU A 114 9.09 4.85 4.11
CA GLU A 114 10.29 4.01 4.18
C GLU A 114 11.58 4.83 4.32
N GLU A 115 11.71 5.91 3.57
CA GLU A 115 12.87 6.80 3.61
C GLU A 115 13.02 7.48 4.98
N ALA A 116 11.92 7.91 5.60
CA ALA A 116 11.91 8.51 6.94
C ALA A 116 12.42 7.55 8.02
N PHE A 117 12.26 6.24 7.82
CA PHE A 117 12.79 5.18 8.70
C PHE A 117 14.18 4.68 8.28
N HIS A 118 14.91 5.48 7.50
CA HIS A 118 16.28 5.19 7.08
C HIS A 118 16.45 3.86 6.34
N ARG A 119 15.52 3.53 5.43
CA ARG A 119 15.67 2.38 4.55
C ARG A 119 16.89 2.55 3.67
N VAL A 120 17.95 1.79 3.96
CA VAL A 120 19.11 1.67 3.09
C VAL A 120 18.90 0.48 2.16
N ARG A 121 18.92 0.70 0.84
CA ARG A 121 18.79 -0.35 -0.18
C ARG A 121 20.17 -0.81 -0.66
N ASP A 122 20.95 -1.39 0.25
CA ASP A 122 22.31 -1.81 -0.10
C ASP A 122 22.35 -3.15 -0.86
N GLU A 123 21.39 -4.06 -0.57
CA GLU A 123 21.34 -5.38 -1.18
C GLU A 123 19.89 -5.83 -1.49
N ARG A 124 19.73 -6.58 -2.59
CA ARG A 124 18.48 -7.30 -2.88
C ARG A 124 18.25 -8.35 -1.79
N TRP A 125 17.10 -8.33 -1.13
CA TRP A 125 16.75 -9.19 0.01
C TRP A 125 17.53 -8.89 1.30
N GLY A 126 18.20 -7.74 1.40
CA GLY A 126 18.87 -7.28 2.61
C GLY A 126 17.90 -6.96 3.75
N PRO A 127 18.42 -6.92 5.01
CA PRO A 127 17.65 -6.52 6.18
C PRO A 127 17.15 -5.07 6.05
N ARG A 128 15.96 -4.77 6.62
CA ARG A 128 15.28 -3.49 6.44
C ARG A 128 14.73 -2.96 7.75
N THR A 129 14.92 -1.66 7.98
CA THR A 129 14.27 -0.98 9.09
C THR A 129 12.76 -0.97 8.91
N LEU A 130 12.28 -0.65 7.69
CA LEU A 130 10.87 -0.65 7.34
C LEU A 130 10.70 -0.97 5.85
N ASP A 131 9.67 -1.75 5.52
CA ASP A 131 9.17 -2.04 4.17
C ASP A 131 7.67 -1.72 4.12
N VAL A 132 7.22 -0.99 3.10
CA VAL A 132 5.83 -0.55 2.94
C VAL A 132 5.37 -0.83 1.52
N ASP A 133 4.68 -1.94 1.31
CA ASP A 133 4.21 -2.40 0.00
C ASP A 133 2.71 -2.16 -0.18
N ILE A 134 2.30 -1.58 -1.32
CA ILE A 134 0.87 -1.55 -1.70
C ILE A 134 0.48 -2.93 -2.22
N VAL A 135 -0.33 -3.64 -1.45
CA VAL A 135 -0.82 -4.99 -1.79
C VAL A 135 -1.96 -4.93 -2.79
N ALA A 136 -2.94 -4.09 -2.52
CA ALA A 136 -4.13 -3.92 -3.36
C ALA A 136 -4.66 -2.48 -3.27
N TYR A 137 -5.31 -2.03 -4.34
CA TYR A 137 -5.97 -0.73 -4.40
C TYR A 137 -7.33 -0.90 -5.09
N ALA A 138 -8.40 -0.91 -4.31
CA ALA A 138 -9.74 -1.28 -4.75
C ALA A 138 -9.72 -2.56 -5.62
N ASP A 139 -10.38 -2.54 -6.75
CA ASP A 139 -10.39 -3.63 -7.74
C ASP A 139 -9.43 -3.37 -8.92
N VAL A 140 -8.47 -2.46 -8.74
CA VAL A 140 -7.53 -2.07 -9.81
C VAL A 140 -6.59 -3.23 -10.11
N VAL A 141 -6.48 -3.53 -11.39
CA VAL A 141 -5.47 -4.43 -11.96
C VAL A 141 -4.62 -3.61 -12.92
N SER A 142 -3.31 -3.60 -12.70
CA SER A 142 -2.35 -2.81 -13.48
C SER A 142 -1.05 -3.61 -13.68
N ASP A 143 -0.59 -3.65 -14.91
CA ASP A 143 0.71 -4.24 -15.27
C ASP A 143 1.81 -3.18 -15.43
N ASP A 144 1.57 -1.94 -14.95
CA ASP A 144 2.55 -0.87 -14.98
C ASP A 144 3.80 -1.28 -14.19
N PRO A 145 4.99 -1.30 -14.81
CA PRO A 145 6.22 -1.66 -14.12
C PRO A 145 6.55 -0.75 -12.92
N ALA A 146 6.07 0.49 -12.91
CA ALA A 146 6.25 1.41 -11.79
C ALA A 146 5.37 1.03 -10.59
N LEU A 147 4.16 0.50 -10.86
CA LEU A 147 3.22 0.03 -9.83
C LEU A 147 2.31 -1.06 -10.39
N THR A 148 2.74 -2.31 -10.26
CA THR A 148 1.91 -3.47 -10.58
C THR A 148 0.89 -3.71 -9.47
N LEU A 149 -0.40 -3.74 -9.81
CA LEU A 149 -1.49 -4.00 -8.87
C LEU A 149 -2.39 -5.15 -9.35
N PRO A 150 -2.81 -6.05 -8.47
CA PRO A 150 -2.29 -6.22 -7.10
C PRO A 150 -0.79 -6.50 -7.10
N HIS A 151 -0.16 -6.31 -5.94
CA HIS A 151 1.27 -6.63 -5.80
C HIS A 151 1.56 -8.03 -6.36
N PRO A 152 2.52 -8.19 -7.31
CA PRO A 152 2.64 -9.38 -8.16
C PRO A 152 2.86 -10.69 -7.38
N ARG A 153 3.42 -10.60 -6.16
CA ARG A 153 3.73 -11.76 -5.32
C ARG A 153 2.87 -11.86 -4.05
N ALA A 154 1.86 -11.01 -3.87
CA ALA A 154 1.03 -11.03 -2.66
C ALA A 154 0.36 -12.40 -2.45
N HIS A 155 -0.10 -13.03 -3.54
CA HIS A 155 -0.80 -14.32 -3.49
C HIS A 155 0.09 -15.52 -3.12
N GLU A 156 1.41 -15.34 -3.04
CA GLU A 156 2.40 -16.36 -2.66
C GLU A 156 2.96 -16.15 -1.26
N ARG A 157 2.57 -15.04 -0.58
CA ARG A 157 3.17 -14.61 0.68
C ARG A 157 2.22 -14.81 1.85
N ALA A 158 2.44 -15.85 2.65
CA ALA A 158 1.64 -16.11 3.84
C ALA A 158 1.70 -14.95 4.85
N PHE A 159 2.85 -14.26 4.96
CA PHE A 159 3.02 -13.10 5.85
C PHE A 159 2.28 -11.84 5.39
N VAL A 160 1.68 -11.85 4.19
CA VAL A 160 0.73 -10.84 3.71
C VAL A 160 -0.70 -11.35 3.86
N LEU A 161 -0.97 -12.57 3.39
CA LEU A 161 -2.34 -13.10 3.33
C LEU A 161 -2.91 -13.45 4.71
N ALA A 162 -2.10 -13.97 5.65
CA ALA A 162 -2.58 -14.33 6.97
C ALA A 162 -3.03 -13.09 7.78
N PRO A 163 -2.19 -12.07 7.99
CA PRO A 163 -2.64 -10.86 8.68
C PRO A 163 -3.77 -10.12 7.94
N TRP A 164 -3.81 -10.18 6.61
CA TRP A 164 -4.93 -9.59 5.86
C TRP A 164 -6.23 -10.34 6.10
N HIS A 165 -6.20 -11.68 6.09
CA HIS A 165 -7.38 -12.49 6.38
C HIS A 165 -7.91 -12.27 7.80
N ASP A 166 -7.02 -12.08 8.78
CA ASP A 166 -7.44 -11.83 10.17
C ASP A 166 -8.21 -10.51 10.31
N VAL A 167 -7.79 -9.47 9.60
CA VAL A 167 -8.43 -8.15 9.67
C VAL A 167 -9.62 -8.01 8.73
N GLU A 168 -9.65 -8.76 7.64
CA GLU A 168 -10.74 -8.80 6.67
C GLU A 168 -10.98 -10.22 6.15
N PRO A 169 -11.75 -11.06 6.87
CA PRO A 169 -11.98 -12.47 6.49
C PRO A 169 -12.60 -12.65 5.09
N GLU A 170 -13.42 -11.69 4.64
CA GLU A 170 -14.07 -11.71 3.33
C GLU A 170 -13.25 -11.05 2.22
N ALA A 171 -11.98 -10.72 2.50
CA ALA A 171 -11.11 -10.04 1.55
C ALA A 171 -10.93 -10.85 0.26
N ARG A 172 -10.79 -10.09 -0.84
CA ARG A 172 -10.49 -10.65 -2.17
C ARG A 172 -9.32 -9.90 -2.79
N LEU A 173 -8.44 -10.65 -3.42
CA LEU A 173 -7.35 -10.10 -4.21
C LEU A 173 -7.81 -10.04 -5.68
N ALA A 174 -7.84 -8.84 -6.27
CA ALA A 174 -8.31 -8.63 -7.63
C ALA A 174 -7.59 -9.57 -8.62
N GLY A 175 -8.34 -10.20 -9.53
CA GLY A 175 -7.80 -11.13 -10.50
C GLY A 175 -7.30 -12.47 -9.92
N ARG A 176 -7.36 -12.70 -8.59
CA ARG A 176 -6.84 -13.91 -7.92
C ARG A 176 -7.90 -14.65 -7.07
N GLY A 177 -8.87 -13.95 -6.51
CA GLY A 177 -9.95 -14.57 -5.75
C GLY A 177 -9.91 -14.29 -4.24
N PRO A 178 -10.67 -15.06 -3.42
CA PRO A 178 -10.73 -14.88 -1.98
C PRO A 178 -9.38 -15.10 -1.30
N VAL A 179 -8.99 -14.20 -0.39
CA VAL A 179 -7.73 -14.28 0.37
C VAL A 179 -7.67 -15.58 1.19
N ALA A 180 -8.79 -16.01 1.78
CA ALA A 180 -8.87 -17.28 2.51
C ALA A 180 -8.45 -18.46 1.64
N GLN A 181 -8.96 -18.56 0.40
CA GLN A 181 -8.61 -19.67 -0.50
C GLN A 181 -7.15 -19.63 -0.96
N LEU A 182 -6.62 -18.42 -1.20
CA LEU A 182 -5.21 -18.24 -1.53
C LEU A 182 -4.30 -18.68 -0.37
N LEU A 183 -4.69 -18.30 0.86
CA LEU A 183 -3.96 -18.66 2.07
C LEU A 183 -3.98 -20.17 2.35
N ASP A 184 -5.09 -20.86 2.05
CA ASP A 184 -5.19 -22.31 2.16
C ASP A 184 -4.34 -23.07 1.14
N GLY A 185 -4.02 -22.42 0.02
CA GLY A 185 -3.21 -22.98 -1.06
C GLY A 185 -1.69 -22.85 -0.89
N ILE A 186 -1.21 -22.17 0.17
CA ILE A 186 0.22 -21.91 0.39
C ILE A 186 0.69 -22.37 1.77
N THR A 187 1.99 -22.63 1.91
CA THR A 187 2.58 -22.95 3.22
C THR A 187 2.59 -21.74 4.15
N ARG A 188 2.33 -21.96 5.44
CA ARG A 188 2.46 -20.97 6.51
C ARG A 188 3.68 -21.26 7.40
N GLU A 189 4.58 -22.13 6.95
CA GLU A 189 5.80 -22.45 7.69
C GLU A 189 6.62 -21.18 7.94
N GLY A 190 7.10 -21.00 9.17
CA GLY A 190 7.85 -19.82 9.56
C GLY A 190 7.01 -18.53 9.71
N VAL A 191 5.67 -18.62 9.67
CA VAL A 191 4.76 -17.47 9.85
C VAL A 191 3.88 -17.70 11.07
N SER A 192 4.05 -16.92 12.12
CA SER A 192 3.36 -17.10 13.40
C SER A 192 2.79 -15.79 13.95
N PRO A 193 1.54 -15.76 14.43
CA PRO A 193 0.98 -14.59 15.08
C PRO A 193 1.67 -14.32 16.42
N ARG A 194 1.84 -13.05 16.76
CA ARG A 194 2.41 -12.57 18.02
C ARG A 194 1.32 -11.91 18.85
N ALA A 195 0.58 -12.75 19.59
CA ALA A 195 -0.52 -12.31 20.44
C ALA A 195 -0.08 -11.41 21.63
N ASP A 196 1.20 -11.36 21.90
CA ASP A 196 1.83 -10.50 22.91
C ASP A 196 2.18 -9.08 22.38
N LEU A 197 2.00 -8.84 21.07
CA LEU A 197 2.29 -7.57 20.42
C LEU A 197 1.02 -7.00 19.79
N GLU A 198 0.81 -5.70 19.97
CA GLU A 198 -0.34 -5.00 19.42
C GLU A 198 0.09 -3.69 18.77
N LEU A 199 -0.47 -3.40 17.60
CA LEU A 199 -0.37 -2.11 16.95
C LEU A 199 -1.64 -1.32 17.26
N GLN A 200 -1.46 -0.06 17.61
CA GLN A 200 -2.57 0.83 17.93
C GLN A 200 -3.20 1.38 16.65
N LEU A 201 -4.53 1.34 16.57
CA LEU A 201 -5.25 2.06 15.55
C LEU A 201 -5.22 3.56 15.90
N PRO A 202 -4.79 4.45 14.98
CA PRO A 202 -4.85 5.89 15.20
C PRO A 202 -6.28 6.37 15.49
N GLU A 203 -6.44 7.38 16.36
CA GLU A 203 -7.73 7.96 16.75
C GLU A 203 -8.36 8.83 15.64
#